data_8400fbbefe8b356bbca1b75faae0b169
#
_entry.id   8400fbbefe8b356bbca1b75faae0b169
#
_cell.length_a   1.000
_cell.length_b   1.000
_cell.length_c   1.000
_cell.angle_alpha   90.00
_cell.angle_beta   90.00
_cell.angle_gamma   90.00
#
_symmetry.space_group_name_H-M   'P 1'
#
loop_
_entity.id
_entity.type
_entity.pdbx_description
1 polymer ?
#
loop_
_entity_poly.entity_id
_entity_poly.type
_entity_poly.pdbx_seq_one_letter_code
_entity_poly.pdbx_strand_id
1 'polypeptide(L)'
;MYEHPLYGLVIPEKGWVPAPRFVLRRYRILKLMEALPKGDVLEIGCGAGTLLHDLAARGFRCVGYEASSPAYALARYVHQRSPNVHIVDHISEGWRGHFDYVLAFEVLEHIEDDVEALAKWRSWLKPSGRLVLSVPAHQKRWNDSDVWAGHFRRYERAELRVLTEQSGFMVQHLECYGFPLANIIDPIRVCFHKRGLRNQGSAKEFQAARAKNNDRSGIQRDMESRLFPLQTSWLGVRIMRAFLKAQDGFLDTEKGNGYLMISQTAAQCR
;
A
#
# COMPACT_ATOMS: atom_id res chain seq x y z
N MET A 1 1.78 18.29 -12.15
CA MET A 1 2.08 16.85 -12.08
C MET A 1 3.28 16.52 -12.95
N TYR A 2 4.26 15.77 -12.44
CA TYR A 2 5.44 15.30 -13.16
C TYR A 2 5.93 13.96 -12.62
N GLU A 3 6.70 13.22 -13.44
CA GLU A 3 7.31 11.95 -13.03
C GLU A 3 8.77 12.15 -12.64
N HIS A 4 9.15 11.68 -11.45
CA HIS A 4 10.53 11.69 -10.98
C HIS A 4 11.11 10.26 -11.09
N PRO A 5 12.30 10.04 -11.68
CA PRO A 5 12.83 8.70 -11.96
C PRO A 5 12.92 7.78 -10.74
N LEU A 6 13.14 8.32 -9.54
CA LEU A 6 13.25 7.56 -8.31
C LEU A 6 11.93 7.49 -7.53
N TYR A 7 11.24 8.63 -7.44
CA TYR A 7 10.06 8.77 -6.58
C TYR A 7 8.75 8.40 -7.30
N GLY A 8 8.74 8.30 -8.63
CA GLY A 8 7.54 8.10 -9.44
C GLY A 8 6.73 9.38 -9.61
N LEU A 9 5.43 9.26 -9.73
CA LEU A 9 4.54 10.38 -9.98
C LEU A 9 4.46 11.32 -8.77
N VAL A 10 4.56 12.62 -9.03
CA VAL A 10 4.51 13.70 -8.04
C VAL A 10 3.45 14.71 -8.46
N ILE A 11 2.58 15.13 -7.53
CA ILE A 11 1.40 15.97 -7.79
C ILE A 11 1.40 17.17 -6.83
N PRO A 12 2.39 18.09 -6.93
CA PRO A 12 2.56 19.18 -5.95
C PRO A 12 1.36 20.12 -5.92
N GLU A 13 0.71 20.35 -7.06
CA GLU A 13 -0.47 21.19 -7.19
C GLU A 13 -1.71 20.65 -6.46
N LYS A 14 -1.67 19.38 -6.05
CA LYS A 14 -2.68 18.73 -5.19
C LYS A 14 -2.13 18.41 -3.79
N GLY A 15 -0.94 18.92 -3.45
CA GLY A 15 -0.30 18.66 -2.16
C GLY A 15 0.16 17.21 -1.97
N TRP A 16 0.20 16.38 -3.03
CA TRP A 16 0.58 14.98 -2.91
C TRP A 16 2.01 14.75 -3.42
N VAL A 17 2.83 14.18 -2.54
CA VAL A 17 4.19 13.74 -2.85
C VAL A 17 4.44 12.35 -2.27
N PRO A 18 5.33 11.54 -2.88
CA PRO A 18 5.67 10.21 -2.37
C PRO A 18 6.39 10.29 -1.03
N ALA A 19 5.80 9.70 0.01
CA ALA A 19 6.44 9.54 1.30
C ALA A 19 7.60 8.52 1.21
N PRO A 20 8.67 8.63 2.02
CA PRO A 20 9.80 7.70 1.98
C PRO A 20 9.40 6.22 2.13
N ARG A 21 8.45 5.90 3.03
CA ARG A 21 7.93 4.53 3.18
C ARG A 21 7.21 4.03 1.92
N PHE A 22 6.44 4.90 1.27
CA PHE A 22 5.81 4.57 0.00
C PHE A 22 6.87 4.26 -1.06
N VAL A 23 7.96 5.06 -1.14
CA VAL A 23 9.05 4.84 -2.11
C VAL A 23 9.76 3.50 -1.89
N LEU A 24 10.05 3.13 -0.62
CA LEU A 24 10.63 1.84 -0.26
C LEU A 24 9.73 0.67 -0.72
N ARG A 25 8.44 0.74 -0.42
CA ARG A 25 7.44 -0.26 -0.82
C ARG A 25 7.26 -0.31 -2.34
N ARG A 26 7.06 0.84 -2.99
CA ARG A 26 6.92 0.96 -4.43
C ARG A 26 8.09 0.30 -5.17
N TYR A 27 9.33 0.55 -4.74
CA TYR A 27 10.52 -0.07 -5.32
C TYR A 27 10.44 -1.59 -5.29
N ARG A 28 10.03 -2.19 -4.16
CA ARG A 28 9.88 -3.64 -4.03
C ARG A 28 8.74 -4.18 -4.88
N ILE A 29 7.57 -3.55 -4.82
CA ILE A 29 6.41 -3.94 -5.63
C ILE A 29 6.77 -3.96 -7.11
N LEU A 30 7.36 -2.88 -7.63
CA LEU A 30 7.71 -2.80 -9.05
C LEU A 30 8.73 -3.88 -9.45
N LYS A 31 9.72 -4.15 -8.61
CA LYS A 31 10.72 -5.21 -8.85
C LYS A 31 10.07 -6.60 -8.89
N LEU A 32 9.12 -6.89 -8.02
CA LEU A 32 8.40 -8.16 -8.01
C LEU A 32 7.42 -8.26 -9.20
N MET A 33 6.68 -7.22 -9.49
CA MET A 33 5.70 -7.19 -10.59
C MET A 33 6.37 -7.22 -11.98
N GLU A 34 7.60 -6.75 -12.12
CA GLU A 34 8.34 -6.78 -13.38
C GLU A 34 8.63 -8.21 -13.83
N ALA A 35 8.86 -9.12 -12.89
CA ALA A 35 9.10 -10.54 -13.15
C ALA A 35 7.83 -11.33 -13.49
N LEU A 36 6.64 -10.74 -13.36
CA LEU A 36 5.36 -11.41 -13.59
C LEU A 36 4.80 -11.11 -14.99
N PRO A 37 4.04 -12.04 -15.58
CA PRO A 37 3.33 -11.81 -16.84
C PRO A 37 2.42 -10.58 -16.76
N LYS A 38 2.27 -9.86 -17.86
CA LYS A 38 1.33 -8.71 -17.91
C LYS A 38 -0.11 -9.22 -17.96
N GLY A 39 -1.04 -8.47 -17.36
CA GLY A 39 -2.44 -8.89 -17.24
C GLY A 39 -3.33 -7.82 -16.65
N ASP A 40 -4.51 -8.23 -16.22
CA ASP A 40 -5.52 -7.39 -15.61
C ASP A 40 -5.26 -7.27 -14.11
N VAL A 41 -5.16 -6.05 -13.62
CA VAL A 41 -4.83 -5.69 -12.24
C VAL A 41 -6.01 -4.96 -11.59
N LEU A 42 -6.40 -5.36 -10.39
CA LEU A 42 -7.22 -4.57 -9.49
C LEU A 42 -6.38 -4.13 -8.30
N GLU A 43 -6.25 -2.83 -8.05
CA GLU A 43 -5.67 -2.31 -6.80
C GLU A 43 -6.80 -1.82 -5.89
N ILE A 44 -6.87 -2.40 -4.70
CA ILE A 44 -7.82 -2.05 -3.64
C ILE A 44 -7.19 -0.98 -2.76
N GLY A 45 -7.91 0.12 -2.51
CA GLY A 45 -7.37 1.25 -1.77
C GLY A 45 -6.23 1.93 -2.53
N CYS A 46 -6.45 2.24 -3.81
CA CYS A 46 -5.40 2.76 -4.69
C CYS A 46 -4.89 4.17 -4.32
N GLY A 47 -5.54 4.85 -3.37
CA GLY A 47 -5.16 6.18 -2.92
C GLY A 47 -5.12 7.18 -4.08
N ALA A 48 -3.99 7.82 -4.30
CA ALA A 48 -3.78 8.72 -5.44
C ALA A 48 -3.59 8.01 -6.79
N GLY A 49 -3.60 6.67 -6.84
CA GLY A 49 -3.44 5.88 -8.05
C GLY A 49 -2.03 5.91 -8.67
N THR A 50 -1.03 6.40 -7.94
CA THR A 50 0.32 6.60 -8.51
C THR A 50 1.05 5.29 -8.82
N LEU A 51 0.75 4.22 -8.09
CA LEU A 51 1.30 2.90 -8.40
C LEU A 51 0.66 2.32 -9.68
N LEU A 52 -0.64 2.56 -9.89
CA LEU A 52 -1.32 2.17 -11.13
C LEU A 52 -0.72 2.85 -12.36
N HIS A 53 -0.26 4.11 -12.22
CA HIS A 53 0.49 4.79 -13.25
C HIS A 53 1.76 4.00 -13.64
N ASP A 54 2.54 3.59 -12.64
CA ASP A 54 3.75 2.79 -12.85
C ASP A 54 3.49 1.44 -13.52
N LEU A 55 2.41 0.77 -13.11
CA LEU A 55 2.03 -0.55 -13.64
C LEU A 55 1.49 -0.43 -15.08
N ALA A 56 0.67 0.57 -15.35
CA ALA A 56 0.15 0.83 -16.70
C ALA A 56 1.29 1.16 -17.68
N ALA A 57 2.28 1.95 -17.26
CA ALA A 57 3.47 2.23 -18.05
C ALA A 57 4.31 0.96 -18.36
N ARG A 58 4.12 -0.10 -17.58
CA ARG A 58 4.74 -1.42 -17.78
C ARG A 58 3.86 -2.43 -18.54
N GLY A 59 2.72 -1.98 -19.05
CA GLY A 59 1.84 -2.79 -19.89
C GLY A 59 0.75 -3.56 -19.16
N PHE A 60 0.50 -3.31 -17.89
CA PHE A 60 -0.66 -3.84 -17.17
C PHE A 60 -1.92 -3.03 -17.52
N ARG A 61 -3.09 -3.69 -17.52
CA ARG A 61 -4.39 -3.04 -17.56
C ARG A 61 -4.91 -2.93 -16.14
N CYS A 62 -5.21 -1.73 -15.69
CA CYS A 62 -5.40 -1.46 -14.28
C CYS A 62 -6.81 -0.94 -13.97
N VAL A 63 -7.41 -1.49 -12.92
CA VAL A 63 -8.57 -0.93 -12.23
C VAL A 63 -8.11 -0.53 -10.83
N GLY A 64 -8.39 0.71 -10.42
CA GLY A 64 -8.19 1.19 -9.06
C GLY A 64 -9.52 1.35 -8.36
N TYR A 65 -9.72 0.66 -7.25
CA TYR A 65 -10.85 0.87 -6.36
C TYR A 65 -10.42 1.73 -5.17
N GLU A 66 -11.17 2.83 -4.95
CA GLU A 66 -10.92 3.73 -3.82
C GLU A 66 -12.24 4.20 -3.19
N ALA A 67 -12.44 3.85 -1.92
CA ALA A 67 -13.67 4.17 -1.18
C ALA A 67 -13.69 5.61 -0.64
N SER A 68 -12.51 6.20 -0.37
CA SER A 68 -12.38 7.56 0.12
C SER A 68 -12.64 8.57 -1.00
N SER A 69 -13.70 9.37 -0.89
CA SER A 69 -14.05 10.35 -1.91
C SER A 69 -12.92 11.34 -2.26
N PRO A 70 -12.14 11.88 -1.30
CA PRO A 70 -11.01 12.75 -1.63
C PRO A 70 -9.89 12.02 -2.39
N ALA A 71 -9.56 10.76 -2.00
CA ALA A 71 -8.54 9.96 -2.66
C ALA A 71 -9.00 9.52 -4.07
N TYR A 72 -10.26 9.10 -4.19
CA TYR A 72 -10.91 8.81 -5.47
C TYR A 72 -10.82 10.00 -6.45
N ALA A 73 -11.19 11.20 -5.97
CA ALA A 73 -11.12 12.41 -6.81
C ALA A 73 -9.68 12.70 -7.28
N LEU A 74 -8.69 12.47 -6.39
CA LEU A 74 -7.28 12.62 -6.75
C LEU A 74 -6.83 11.57 -7.77
N ALA A 75 -7.17 10.30 -7.57
CA ALA A 75 -6.85 9.23 -8.51
C ALA A 75 -7.50 9.46 -9.89
N ARG A 76 -8.75 9.91 -9.91
CA ARG A 76 -9.46 10.32 -11.15
C ARG A 76 -8.74 11.48 -11.86
N TYR A 77 -8.29 12.47 -11.11
CA TYR A 77 -7.49 13.58 -11.67
C TYR A 77 -6.19 13.07 -12.30
N VAL A 78 -5.49 12.17 -11.63
CA VAL A 78 -4.24 11.58 -12.13
C VAL A 78 -4.46 10.82 -13.45
N HIS A 79 -5.54 10.05 -13.52
CA HIS A 79 -5.78 9.10 -14.63
C HIS A 79 -6.81 9.58 -15.66
N GLN A 80 -7.21 10.86 -15.65
CA GLN A 80 -8.22 11.39 -16.57
C GLN A 80 -7.89 11.19 -18.07
N ARG A 81 -6.63 10.96 -18.41
CA ARG A 81 -6.15 10.72 -19.78
C ARG A 81 -5.41 9.39 -19.95
N SER A 82 -5.52 8.48 -19.00
CA SER A 82 -4.82 7.19 -19.03
C SER A 82 -5.73 6.13 -19.67
N PRO A 83 -5.42 5.60 -20.84
CA PRO A 83 -6.30 4.64 -21.52
C PRO A 83 -6.34 3.28 -20.81
N ASN A 84 -5.29 2.92 -20.06
CA ASN A 84 -5.12 1.62 -19.43
C ASN A 84 -5.39 1.63 -17.91
N VAL A 85 -5.96 2.73 -17.36
CA VAL A 85 -6.29 2.83 -15.95
C VAL A 85 -7.72 3.33 -15.77
N HIS A 86 -8.54 2.55 -15.07
CA HIS A 86 -9.91 2.92 -14.71
C HIS A 86 -10.01 3.05 -13.18
N ILE A 87 -10.52 4.19 -12.71
CA ILE A 87 -10.69 4.43 -11.28
C ILE A 87 -12.19 4.39 -10.95
N VAL A 88 -12.54 3.57 -9.94
CA VAL A 88 -13.91 3.36 -9.48
C VAL A 88 -14.03 3.53 -7.97
N ASP A 89 -15.20 3.91 -7.49
CA ASP A 89 -15.54 4.10 -6.08
C ASP A 89 -16.51 3.03 -5.53
N HIS A 90 -16.84 2.05 -6.36
CA HIS A 90 -17.72 0.95 -6.01
C HIS A 90 -17.22 -0.39 -6.55
N ILE A 91 -17.64 -1.46 -5.88
CA ILE A 91 -17.32 -2.83 -6.25
C ILE A 91 -18.32 -3.28 -7.31
N SER A 92 -17.83 -3.87 -8.42
CA SER A 92 -18.66 -4.42 -9.48
C SER A 92 -18.85 -5.92 -9.34
N GLU A 93 -20.05 -6.42 -9.60
CA GLU A 93 -20.34 -7.87 -9.68
C GLU A 93 -19.53 -8.56 -10.80
N GLY A 94 -19.21 -7.83 -11.86
CA GLY A 94 -18.40 -8.32 -12.99
C GLY A 94 -16.93 -8.61 -12.65
N TRP A 95 -16.49 -8.36 -11.42
CA TRP A 95 -15.11 -8.64 -11.01
C TRP A 95 -14.83 -10.11 -10.72
N ARG A 96 -15.87 -10.92 -10.52
CA ARG A 96 -15.72 -12.34 -10.18
C ARG A 96 -14.91 -13.09 -11.26
N GLY A 97 -13.76 -13.66 -10.87
CA GLY A 97 -12.88 -14.39 -11.77
C GLY A 97 -12.26 -13.57 -12.90
N HIS A 98 -12.16 -12.24 -12.75
CA HIS A 98 -11.77 -11.34 -13.83
C HIS A 98 -10.28 -10.99 -13.84
N PHE A 99 -9.63 -10.85 -12.67
CA PHE A 99 -8.30 -10.27 -12.57
C PHE A 99 -7.20 -11.35 -12.53
N ASP A 100 -6.08 -11.06 -13.19
CA ASP A 100 -4.84 -11.83 -13.04
C ASP A 100 -4.17 -11.51 -11.70
N TYR A 101 -4.33 -10.25 -11.24
CA TYR A 101 -3.75 -9.74 -10.00
C TYR A 101 -4.76 -8.92 -9.21
N VAL A 102 -4.86 -9.20 -7.92
CA VAL A 102 -5.48 -8.31 -6.93
C VAL A 102 -4.37 -7.78 -6.04
N LEU A 103 -4.27 -6.46 -5.94
CA LEU A 103 -3.27 -5.75 -5.15
C LEU A 103 -3.95 -5.06 -3.98
N ALA A 104 -3.37 -5.14 -2.78
CA ALA A 104 -3.85 -4.43 -1.59
C ALA A 104 -2.64 -4.00 -0.74
N PHE A 105 -2.33 -2.70 -0.73
CA PHE A 105 -1.13 -2.20 -0.06
C PHE A 105 -1.49 -1.27 1.09
N GLU A 106 -1.24 -1.73 2.33
CA GLU A 106 -1.65 -1.06 3.57
C GLU A 106 -3.18 -0.86 3.62
N VAL A 107 -3.91 -1.94 3.41
CA VAL A 107 -5.38 -1.97 3.39
C VAL A 107 -5.93 -3.00 4.38
N LEU A 108 -5.35 -4.21 4.43
CA LEU A 108 -5.91 -5.33 5.19
C LEU A 108 -5.96 -5.02 6.70
N GLU A 109 -5.01 -4.27 7.22
CA GLU A 109 -4.96 -3.82 8.62
C GLU A 109 -6.09 -2.85 9.00
N HIS A 110 -6.77 -2.27 8.02
CA HIS A 110 -7.94 -1.40 8.22
C HIS A 110 -9.26 -2.15 8.22
N ILE A 111 -9.25 -3.46 7.93
CA ILE A 111 -10.44 -4.30 7.86
C ILE A 111 -10.49 -5.19 9.09
N GLU A 112 -11.63 -5.17 9.79
CA GLU A 112 -11.81 -5.95 11.02
C GLU A 112 -11.85 -7.44 10.73
N ASP A 113 -12.65 -7.86 9.74
CA ASP A 113 -12.72 -9.23 9.25
C ASP A 113 -11.80 -9.42 8.04
N ASP A 114 -10.53 -9.69 8.32
CA ASP A 114 -9.51 -9.90 7.30
C ASP A 114 -9.66 -11.24 6.55
N VAL A 115 -10.27 -12.24 7.18
CA VAL A 115 -10.61 -13.53 6.55
C VAL A 115 -11.65 -13.33 5.46
N GLU A 116 -12.75 -12.64 5.77
CA GLU A 116 -13.80 -12.32 4.80
C GLU A 116 -13.25 -11.47 3.65
N ALA A 117 -12.41 -10.49 3.96
CA ALA A 117 -11.76 -9.65 2.95
C ALA A 117 -10.92 -10.48 1.97
N LEU A 118 -10.06 -11.36 2.48
CA LEU A 118 -9.24 -12.23 1.65
C LEU A 118 -10.07 -13.20 0.80
N ALA A 119 -11.15 -13.78 1.36
CA ALA A 119 -12.06 -14.65 0.63
C ALA A 119 -12.76 -13.88 -0.52
N LYS A 120 -13.19 -12.66 -0.26
CA LYS A 120 -13.78 -11.75 -1.26
C LYS A 120 -12.77 -11.41 -2.36
N TRP A 121 -11.56 -11.02 -2.02
CA TRP A 121 -10.50 -10.69 -2.97
C TRP A 121 -10.11 -11.90 -3.82
N ARG A 122 -10.09 -13.11 -3.21
CA ARG A 122 -9.87 -14.36 -3.93
C ARG A 122 -10.94 -14.60 -4.99
N SER A 123 -12.20 -14.28 -4.71
CA SER A 123 -13.30 -14.48 -5.65
C SER A 123 -13.18 -13.62 -6.92
N TRP A 124 -12.41 -12.54 -6.90
CA TRP A 124 -12.18 -11.65 -8.04
C TRP A 124 -11.03 -12.11 -8.94
N LEU A 125 -10.18 -13.00 -8.42
CA LEU A 125 -9.05 -13.55 -9.16
C LEU A 125 -9.48 -14.65 -10.13
N LYS A 126 -8.84 -14.68 -11.28
CA LYS A 126 -8.87 -15.82 -12.21
C LYS A 126 -8.33 -17.09 -11.53
N PRO A 127 -8.64 -18.29 -12.05
CA PRO A 127 -7.88 -19.49 -11.69
C PRO A 127 -6.38 -19.23 -11.88
N SER A 128 -5.56 -19.55 -10.90
CA SER A 128 -4.12 -19.21 -10.87
C SER A 128 -3.78 -17.72 -10.77
N GLY A 129 -4.74 -16.86 -10.53
CA GLY A 129 -4.51 -15.44 -10.25
C GLY A 129 -3.74 -15.23 -8.96
N ARG A 130 -3.12 -14.07 -8.80
CA ARG A 130 -2.25 -13.75 -7.65
C ARG A 130 -2.77 -12.59 -6.84
N LEU A 131 -2.71 -12.75 -5.53
CA LEU A 131 -2.83 -11.66 -4.57
C LEU A 131 -1.44 -11.13 -4.23
N VAL A 132 -1.25 -9.82 -4.36
CA VAL A 132 -0.05 -9.13 -3.89
C VAL A 132 -0.47 -8.13 -2.82
N LEU A 133 0.00 -8.30 -1.62
CA LEU A 133 -0.39 -7.43 -0.52
C LEU A 133 0.81 -6.93 0.29
N SER A 134 0.66 -5.76 0.89
CA SER A 134 1.53 -5.32 1.98
C SER A 134 0.72 -4.94 3.20
N VAL A 135 1.30 -5.22 4.37
CA VAL A 135 0.74 -4.90 5.68
C VAL A 135 1.84 -4.43 6.63
N PRO A 136 1.52 -3.64 7.66
CA PRO A 136 2.49 -3.29 8.70
C PRO A 136 2.92 -4.54 9.49
N ALA A 137 4.24 -4.67 9.66
CA ALA A 137 4.85 -5.79 10.36
C ALA A 137 4.97 -5.55 11.86
N HIS A 138 4.98 -6.67 12.61
CA HIS A 138 5.31 -6.78 14.03
C HIS A 138 4.32 -6.08 14.98
N GLN A 139 3.43 -6.85 15.57
CA GLN A 139 2.44 -6.38 16.56
C GLN A 139 3.11 -5.63 17.73
N LYS A 140 4.27 -6.06 18.16
CA LYS A 140 5.07 -5.39 19.21
C LYS A 140 5.52 -3.96 18.87
N ARG A 141 5.44 -3.56 17.60
CA ARG A 141 5.75 -2.19 17.13
C ARG A 141 4.51 -1.30 17.04
N TRP A 142 3.35 -1.78 17.54
CA TRP A 142 2.14 -0.97 17.62
C TRP A 142 2.40 0.36 18.34
N ASN A 143 1.93 1.46 17.76
CA ASN A 143 2.19 2.80 18.30
C ASN A 143 1.11 3.82 17.88
N ASP A 144 1.26 5.07 18.31
CA ASP A 144 0.31 6.15 18.04
C ASP A 144 0.07 6.41 16.54
N SER A 145 0.98 6.03 15.65
CA SER A 145 0.76 6.13 14.20
C SER A 145 -0.26 5.11 13.69
N ASP A 146 -0.32 3.91 14.28
CA ASP A 146 -1.32 2.89 13.93
C ASP A 146 -2.70 3.34 14.39
N VAL A 147 -2.76 3.87 15.61
CA VAL A 147 -3.97 4.44 16.18
C VAL A 147 -4.46 5.61 15.32
N TRP A 148 -3.57 6.52 14.95
CA TRP A 148 -3.89 7.65 14.07
C TRP A 148 -4.38 7.21 12.70
N ALA A 149 -3.76 6.19 12.11
CA ALA A 149 -4.16 5.63 10.81
C ALA A 149 -5.47 4.81 10.89
N GLY A 150 -5.93 4.44 12.08
CA GLY A 150 -7.15 3.63 12.27
C GLY A 150 -6.94 2.14 12.02
N HIS A 151 -5.72 1.63 12.21
CA HIS A 151 -5.45 0.20 12.09
C HIS A 151 -6.21 -0.60 13.16
N PHE A 152 -6.53 -1.86 12.82
CA PHE A 152 -7.01 -2.85 13.79
C PHE A 152 -5.84 -3.65 14.36
N ARG A 153 -4.81 -3.90 13.54
CA ARG A 153 -3.68 -4.77 13.89
C ARG A 153 -2.44 -4.50 13.05
N ARG A 154 -1.34 -5.05 13.48
CA ARG A 154 -0.17 -5.38 12.67
C ARG A 154 -0.04 -6.88 12.59
N TYR A 155 0.72 -7.38 11.67
CA TYR A 155 0.85 -8.82 11.43
C TYR A 155 2.23 -9.33 11.83
N GLU A 156 2.29 -10.56 12.34
CA GLU A 156 3.53 -11.34 12.40
C GLU A 156 3.64 -12.21 11.14
N ARG A 157 4.86 -12.53 10.72
CA ARG A 157 5.13 -13.29 9.48
C ARG A 157 4.35 -14.61 9.43
N ALA A 158 4.39 -15.38 10.53
CA ALA A 158 3.72 -16.68 10.60
C ALA A 158 2.19 -16.54 10.56
N GLU A 159 1.63 -15.57 11.27
CA GLU A 159 0.19 -15.29 11.29
C GLU A 159 -0.32 -14.88 9.92
N LEU A 160 0.37 -13.96 9.23
CA LEU A 160 0.01 -13.52 7.89
C LEU A 160 0.02 -14.68 6.89
N ARG A 161 1.01 -15.58 6.99
CA ARG A 161 1.09 -16.78 6.15
C ARG A 161 -0.10 -17.69 6.41
N VAL A 162 -0.36 -18.06 7.67
CA VAL A 162 -1.46 -18.96 8.05
C VAL A 162 -2.81 -18.38 7.64
N LEU A 163 -3.07 -17.10 7.92
CA LEU A 163 -4.28 -16.39 7.52
C LEU A 163 -4.52 -16.49 6.00
N THR A 164 -3.48 -16.22 5.21
CA THR A 164 -3.55 -16.25 3.75
C THR A 164 -3.79 -17.67 3.23
N GLU A 165 -3.10 -18.67 3.77
CA GLU A 165 -3.25 -20.06 3.37
C GLU A 165 -4.64 -20.61 3.73
N GLN A 166 -5.17 -20.29 4.91
CA GLN A 166 -6.54 -20.65 5.32
C GLN A 166 -7.61 -19.96 4.45
N SER A 167 -7.30 -18.80 3.88
CA SER A 167 -8.17 -18.10 2.92
C SER A 167 -8.12 -18.69 1.51
N GLY A 168 -7.42 -19.82 1.31
CA GLY A 168 -7.36 -20.55 0.03
C GLY A 168 -6.32 -20.03 -0.95
N PHE A 169 -5.24 -19.47 -0.45
CA PHE A 169 -4.07 -19.09 -1.24
C PHE A 169 -2.87 -19.99 -0.91
N MET A 170 -1.91 -20.01 -1.80
CA MET A 170 -0.58 -20.57 -1.60
C MET A 170 0.45 -19.45 -1.61
N VAL A 171 1.14 -19.23 -0.50
CA VAL A 171 2.15 -18.17 -0.38
C VAL A 171 3.39 -18.55 -1.19
N GLN A 172 3.70 -17.75 -2.22
CA GLN A 172 4.84 -17.94 -3.10
C GLN A 172 6.06 -17.12 -2.67
N HIS A 173 5.82 -15.92 -2.15
CA HIS A 173 6.86 -15.00 -1.71
C HIS A 173 6.39 -14.19 -0.51
N LEU A 174 7.27 -13.97 0.47
CA LEU A 174 7.00 -13.14 1.64
C LEU A 174 8.31 -12.54 2.16
N GLU A 175 8.42 -11.23 2.04
CA GLU A 175 9.56 -10.44 2.46
C GLU A 175 9.20 -9.38 3.49
N CYS A 176 10.17 -8.95 4.30
CA CYS A 176 10.04 -7.87 5.28
C CYS A 176 10.80 -6.64 4.78
N TYR A 177 10.10 -5.62 4.28
CA TYR A 177 10.69 -4.45 3.65
C TYR A 177 10.82 -3.25 4.60
N GLY A 178 11.60 -2.25 4.17
CA GLY A 178 11.66 -0.92 4.80
C GLY A 178 12.90 -0.68 5.65
N PHE A 179 13.60 -1.72 6.14
CA PHE A 179 14.85 -1.53 6.90
C PHE A 179 15.99 -1.10 5.96
N PRO A 180 16.88 -0.16 6.40
CA PRO A 180 16.89 0.52 7.70
C PRO A 180 16.09 1.83 7.72
N LEU A 181 15.76 2.46 6.58
CA LEU A 181 15.23 3.82 6.54
C LEU A 181 13.91 3.97 7.28
N ALA A 182 12.96 3.04 7.10
CA ALA A 182 11.68 3.14 7.76
C ALA A 182 11.83 3.14 9.29
N ASN A 183 12.77 2.37 9.82
CA ASN A 183 13.04 2.32 11.27
C ASN A 183 13.63 3.64 11.79
N ILE A 184 14.37 4.36 10.96
CA ILE A 184 14.93 5.69 11.32
C ILE A 184 13.83 6.75 11.35
N ILE A 185 12.90 6.72 10.39
CA ILE A 185 11.86 7.75 10.28
C ILE A 185 10.62 7.49 11.13
N ASP A 186 10.34 6.25 11.52
CA ASP A 186 9.15 5.91 12.31
C ASP A 186 9.06 6.66 13.65
N PRO A 187 10.13 6.81 14.46
CA PRO A 187 10.06 7.59 15.70
C PRO A 187 9.64 9.06 15.48
N ILE A 188 10.08 9.64 14.35
CA ILE A 188 9.73 11.01 13.98
C ILE A 188 8.23 11.09 13.65
N ARG A 189 7.70 10.15 12.86
CA ARG A 189 6.28 10.06 12.53
C ARG A 189 5.41 9.88 13.78
N VAL A 190 5.79 8.99 14.68
CA VAL A 190 5.10 8.76 15.95
C VAL A 190 5.01 10.05 16.75
N CYS A 191 6.10 10.82 16.86
CA CYS A 191 6.09 12.11 17.56
C CYS A 191 5.10 13.12 16.96
N PHE A 192 4.99 13.18 15.62
CA PHE A 192 4.02 14.04 14.93
C PHE A 192 2.58 13.59 15.16
N HIS A 193 2.29 12.30 15.01
CA HIS A 193 0.93 11.76 15.17
C HIS A 193 0.45 11.86 16.63
N LYS A 194 1.33 11.65 17.60
CA LYS A 194 1.01 11.84 19.01
C LYS A 194 0.50 13.24 19.36
N ARG A 195 1.04 14.28 18.71
CA ARG A 195 0.54 15.65 18.86
C ARG A 195 -0.88 15.82 18.31
N GLY A 196 -1.19 15.15 17.20
CA GLY A 196 -2.53 15.16 16.60
C GLY A 196 -3.57 14.43 17.44
N LEU A 197 -3.20 13.32 18.09
CA LEU A 197 -4.11 12.53 18.94
C LEU A 197 -4.45 13.21 20.28
N ARG A 198 -3.56 14.04 20.83
CA ARG A 198 -3.80 14.77 22.10
C ARG A 198 -5.02 15.70 22.05
N ASN A 199 -5.50 16.04 20.86
CA ASN A 199 -6.65 16.90 20.64
C ASN A 199 -7.94 16.11 20.32
N GLN A 200 -7.91 14.77 20.38
CA GLN A 200 -9.06 13.91 20.14
C GLN A 200 -9.57 13.39 21.49
N GLY A 201 -10.87 13.64 21.78
CA GLY A 201 -11.52 13.32 23.07
C GLY A 201 -11.89 11.84 23.21
N SER A 202 -13.07 11.52 23.72
CA SER A 202 -13.52 10.21 24.19
C SER A 202 -13.50 9.05 23.15
N ALA A 203 -13.65 7.80 23.63
CA ALA A 203 -13.65 6.56 22.81
C ALA A 203 -14.72 6.55 21.67
N LYS A 204 -15.87 7.25 21.85
CA LYS A 204 -16.89 7.37 20.78
C LYS A 204 -16.45 8.32 19.67
N GLU A 205 -15.74 9.39 20.03
CA GLU A 205 -15.12 10.31 19.06
C GLU A 205 -13.98 9.61 18.31
N PHE A 206 -13.33 8.63 18.95
CA PHE A 206 -12.28 7.82 18.35
C PHE A 206 -12.80 6.93 17.19
N GLN A 207 -13.97 6.29 17.31
CA GLN A 207 -14.55 5.50 16.21
C GLN A 207 -15.00 6.38 15.04
N ALA A 208 -15.61 7.52 15.31
CA ALA A 208 -15.96 8.48 14.26
C ALA A 208 -14.72 9.13 13.62
N ALA A 209 -13.68 9.39 14.43
CA ALA A 209 -12.38 9.86 13.95
C ALA A 209 -11.65 8.82 13.09
N ARG A 210 -11.85 7.52 13.33
CA ARG A 210 -11.22 6.42 12.60
C ARG A 210 -11.63 6.41 11.13
N ALA A 211 -12.91 6.49 10.80
CA ALA A 211 -13.39 6.60 9.42
C ALA A 211 -12.79 7.85 8.74
N LYS A 212 -12.78 9.00 9.44
CA LYS A 212 -12.21 10.25 8.95
C LYS A 212 -10.68 10.18 8.79
N ASN A 213 -10.00 9.41 9.61
CA ASN A 213 -8.54 9.22 9.53
C ASN A 213 -8.15 8.29 8.38
N ASN A 214 -8.95 7.26 8.11
CA ASN A 214 -8.78 6.41 6.93
C ASN A 214 -8.85 7.24 5.65
N ASP A 215 -9.81 8.18 5.54
CA ASP A 215 -9.93 9.08 4.39
C ASP A 215 -8.69 9.97 4.17
N ARG A 216 -7.97 10.31 5.25
CA ARG A 216 -6.81 11.21 5.22
C ARG A 216 -5.48 10.46 5.04
N SER A 217 -5.36 9.24 5.59
CA SER A 217 -4.08 8.53 5.70
C SER A 217 -3.42 8.28 4.34
N GLY A 218 -4.21 8.05 3.29
CA GLY A 218 -3.72 7.77 1.94
C GLY A 218 -3.22 9.01 1.18
N ILE A 219 -3.72 10.21 1.49
CA ILE A 219 -3.51 11.41 0.67
C ILE A 219 -2.91 12.61 1.42
N GLN A 220 -3.01 12.67 2.75
CA GLN A 220 -2.44 13.78 3.51
C GLN A 220 -0.91 13.67 3.58
N ARG A 221 -0.21 14.66 3.03
CA ARG A 221 1.25 14.68 2.85
C ARG A 221 1.89 16.01 3.28
N ASP A 222 1.33 16.68 4.28
CA ASP A 222 1.77 18.03 4.69
C ASP A 222 3.24 18.08 5.12
N MET A 223 3.68 17.10 5.90
CA MET A 223 5.07 17.00 6.35
C MET A 223 5.99 16.60 5.18
N GLU A 224 5.57 15.59 4.41
CA GLU A 224 6.32 15.09 3.27
C GLU A 224 6.50 16.18 2.22
N SER A 225 5.46 16.97 1.94
CA SER A 225 5.52 18.06 0.96
C SER A 225 6.53 19.14 1.34
N ARG A 226 6.66 19.46 2.63
CA ARG A 226 7.66 20.42 3.11
C ARG A 226 9.09 19.90 2.98
N LEU A 227 9.31 18.61 3.16
CA LEU A 227 10.62 17.98 3.10
C LEU A 227 10.99 17.47 1.70
N PHE A 228 10.04 17.44 0.78
CA PHE A 228 10.22 16.89 -0.56
C PHE A 228 11.33 17.56 -1.37
N PRO A 229 11.51 18.91 -1.34
CA PRO A 229 12.64 19.56 -2.02
C PRO A 229 14.01 19.07 -1.55
N LEU A 230 14.16 18.73 -0.25
CA LEU A 230 15.38 18.12 0.27
C LEU A 230 15.57 16.68 -0.22
N GLN A 231 14.48 15.90 -0.27
CA GLN A 231 14.50 14.51 -0.77
C GLN A 231 14.87 14.46 -2.26
N THR A 232 14.41 15.39 -3.07
CA THR A 232 14.70 15.48 -4.51
C THR A 232 16.01 16.19 -4.85
N SER A 233 16.70 16.77 -3.86
CA SER A 233 18.05 17.29 -4.05
C SER A 233 19.02 16.18 -4.48
N TRP A 234 20.14 16.55 -5.13
CA TRP A 234 21.16 15.59 -5.54
C TRP A 234 21.60 14.64 -4.40
N LEU A 235 21.83 15.20 -3.22
CA LEU A 235 22.20 14.39 -2.03
C LEU A 235 21.06 13.52 -1.54
N GLY A 236 19.81 14.04 -1.47
CA GLY A 236 18.62 13.31 -1.07
C GLY A 236 18.35 12.10 -1.97
N VAL A 237 18.48 12.27 -3.29
CA VAL A 237 18.34 11.19 -4.27
C VAL A 237 19.43 10.12 -4.08
N ARG A 238 20.69 10.49 -3.82
CA ARG A 238 21.77 9.53 -3.55
C ARG A 238 21.53 8.74 -2.26
N ILE A 239 21.13 9.42 -1.21
CA ILE A 239 20.79 8.81 0.07
C ILE A 239 19.63 7.83 -0.11
N MET A 240 18.54 8.23 -0.76
CA MET A 240 17.39 7.35 -1.01
C MET A 240 17.78 6.12 -1.82
N ARG A 241 18.60 6.29 -2.89
CA ARG A 241 19.11 5.14 -3.67
C ARG A 241 19.93 4.19 -2.81
N ALA A 242 20.75 4.71 -1.89
CA ALA A 242 21.53 3.87 -0.97
C ALA A 242 20.60 3.05 -0.05
N PHE A 243 19.54 3.66 0.48
CA PHE A 243 18.55 2.97 1.30
C PHE A 243 17.72 1.94 0.52
N LEU A 244 17.35 2.23 -0.74
CA LEU A 244 16.67 1.26 -1.60
C LEU A 244 17.53 0.01 -1.84
N LYS A 245 18.83 0.19 -2.06
CA LYS A 245 19.76 -0.93 -2.20
C LYS A 245 20.02 -1.65 -0.88
N ALA A 246 20.16 -0.90 0.21
CA ALA A 246 20.41 -1.48 1.52
C ALA A 246 19.26 -2.39 1.97
N GLN A 247 17.99 -1.99 1.75
CA GLN A 247 16.87 -2.84 2.13
C GLN A 247 16.89 -4.21 1.44
N ASP A 248 17.39 -4.31 0.20
CA ASP A 248 17.47 -5.58 -0.53
C ASP A 248 18.29 -6.64 0.23
N GLY A 249 19.27 -6.23 1.05
CA GLY A 249 20.07 -7.14 1.89
C GLY A 249 19.38 -7.62 3.18
N PHE A 250 18.16 -7.12 3.48
CA PHE A 250 17.48 -7.43 4.74
C PHE A 250 16.06 -7.98 4.58
N LEU A 251 15.63 -8.28 3.36
CA LEU A 251 14.26 -8.71 3.04
C LEU A 251 13.86 -10.02 3.71
N ASP A 252 14.82 -10.92 3.90
CA ASP A 252 14.61 -12.21 4.55
C ASP A 252 14.71 -12.15 6.08
N THR A 253 14.95 -10.94 6.62
CA THR A 253 15.04 -10.71 8.06
C THR A 253 13.73 -10.13 8.62
N GLU A 254 13.60 -10.13 9.97
CA GLU A 254 12.48 -9.48 10.66
C GLU A 254 12.80 -8.03 11.10
N LYS A 255 13.75 -7.36 10.40
CA LYS A 255 14.17 -6.00 10.75
C LYS A 255 13.29 -4.92 10.13
N GLY A 256 12.64 -5.20 9.01
CA GLY A 256 11.73 -4.28 8.32
C GLY A 256 10.50 -3.91 9.16
N ASN A 257 9.69 -3.01 8.66
CA ASN A 257 8.46 -2.58 9.34
C ASN A 257 7.18 -2.78 8.52
N GLY A 258 7.28 -3.48 7.39
CA GLY A 258 6.16 -3.94 6.58
C GLY A 258 6.47 -5.28 5.93
N TYR A 259 5.46 -6.13 5.80
CA TYR A 259 5.54 -7.34 4.97
C TYR A 259 5.00 -7.04 3.58
N LEU A 260 5.63 -7.63 2.56
CA LEU A 260 5.15 -7.67 1.19
C LEU A 260 5.09 -9.12 0.75
N MET A 261 3.92 -9.54 0.28
CA MET A 261 3.63 -10.94 -0.02
C MET A 261 3.05 -11.09 -1.43
N ILE A 262 3.44 -12.16 -2.12
CA ILE A 262 2.78 -12.69 -3.30
C ILE A 262 2.24 -14.07 -2.96
N SER A 263 0.96 -14.26 -3.20
CA SER A 263 0.32 -15.56 -3.07
C SER A 263 -0.55 -15.85 -4.29
N GLN A 264 -0.73 -17.12 -4.60
CA GLN A 264 -1.53 -17.58 -5.73
C GLN A 264 -2.78 -18.30 -5.23
N THR A 265 -3.90 -18.19 -5.93
CA THR A 265 -5.08 -18.99 -5.62
C THR A 265 -4.71 -20.47 -5.64
N ALA A 266 -4.98 -21.18 -4.52
CA ALA A 266 -4.82 -22.62 -4.48
C ALA A 266 -5.80 -23.26 -5.48
N ALA A 267 -5.32 -24.27 -6.22
CA ALA A 267 -6.20 -25.06 -7.07
C ALA A 267 -7.31 -25.66 -6.19
N GLN A 268 -8.56 -25.46 -6.56
CA GLN A 268 -9.65 -26.20 -5.92
C GLN A 268 -9.45 -27.67 -6.30
N CYS A 269 -9.10 -28.51 -5.32
CA CYS A 269 -9.33 -29.95 -5.47
C CYS A 269 -10.83 -30.13 -5.75
N ARG A 270 -11.16 -30.54 -6.97
CA ARG A 270 -12.49 -30.96 -7.37
C ARG A 270 -12.79 -32.32 -6.76
#